data_56504740cf457a864f756f7bd82bd2ce
#
_entry.id   56504740cf457a864f756f7bd82bd2ce
#
_cell.length_a   1.000
_cell.length_b   1.000
_cell.length_c   1.000
_cell.angle_alpha   90.00
_cell.angle_beta   90.00
_cell.angle_gamma   90.00
#
_symmetry.space_group_name_H-M   'P 1'
#
loop_
_entity.id
_entity.type
_entity.pdbx_description
1 polymer ?
#
loop_
_entity_poly.entity_id
_entity_poly.type
_entity_poly.pdbx_seq_one_letter_code
_entity_poly.pdbx_strand_id
1 'polypeptide(L)'
;KFVLTPDSPSETLPSVMRAYFDLSNVPLNAVVEADGAADVYKKWRASDQNDNQVYVLWEPYVTKMLENPNMHVIVDSSRFRGYIVDVLVVNRDYLFKNRDTVRKVMQSYLRTAYEHSTQMEPLIKADALAAGDALSDDQVTNLVKGIWWKNVQENYAHMGLQSGHSLQHIEDIIGQIIDVLKKTDSSFNDPTDGHFEKLYYNELLADLQNNSFHPGRTMDSTGKIRSEVALRELDESGWQKLEPIGTLQIPTIQFARGTSILTNSSKQVLDTLVKNLETWPTYYVSVIGNASTRGDAEANKLLAESRSQAAADYITSKGISPIRLRAVGSKPSGNSSVAFVLGQVPY
;
A
#
# COMPACT_ATOMS: atom_id res chain seq x y z
N LYS A 1 19.96 2.16 27.35
CA LYS A 1 20.51 1.16 26.42
C LYS A 1 19.41 0.71 25.47
N PHE A 2 19.77 0.36 24.23
CA PHE A 2 18.87 -0.29 23.28
C PHE A 2 19.11 -1.80 23.34
N VAL A 3 18.05 -2.57 23.57
CA VAL A 3 18.09 -4.03 23.46
C VAL A 3 17.42 -4.39 22.13
N LEU A 4 18.19 -4.89 21.18
CA LEU A 4 17.73 -5.10 19.79
C LEU A 4 18.47 -6.28 19.13
N THR A 5 17.93 -6.74 18.00
CA THR A 5 18.59 -7.72 17.15
C THR A 5 19.42 -6.97 16.09
N PRO A 6 20.75 -7.17 16.05
CA PRO A 6 21.59 -6.57 15.03
C PRO A 6 21.25 -7.14 13.62
N ASP A 7 21.66 -6.43 12.58
CA ASP A 7 21.43 -6.78 11.16
C ASP A 7 19.95 -7.10 10.83
N SER A 8 19.02 -6.41 11.49
CA SER A 8 17.59 -6.66 11.38
C SER A 8 16.78 -5.35 11.29
N PRO A 9 15.48 -5.43 10.96
CA PRO A 9 14.58 -4.27 11.03
C PRO A 9 14.57 -3.56 12.40
N SER A 10 14.87 -4.29 13.50
CA SER A 10 15.00 -3.71 14.84
C SER A 10 16.13 -2.69 14.94
N GLU A 11 17.23 -2.90 14.21
CA GLU A 11 18.34 -1.94 14.18
C GLU A 11 18.04 -0.77 13.25
N THR A 12 17.24 -0.99 12.21
CA THR A 12 16.89 0.06 11.25
C THR A 12 16.13 1.21 11.92
N LEU A 13 15.18 0.93 12.79
CA LEU A 13 14.38 1.98 13.44
C LEU A 13 15.20 2.93 14.32
N PRO A 14 16.05 2.48 15.24
CA PRO A 14 17.00 3.34 15.96
C PRO A 14 17.97 4.09 15.04
N SER A 15 18.39 3.49 13.94
CA SER A 15 19.25 4.12 12.96
C SER A 15 18.55 5.28 12.25
N VAL A 16 17.28 5.11 11.86
CA VAL A 16 16.44 6.20 11.33
C VAL A 16 16.33 7.33 12.35
N MET A 17 16.06 6.99 13.62
CA MET A 17 15.98 8.00 14.66
C MET A 17 17.31 8.78 14.82
N ARG A 18 18.44 8.07 14.83
CA ARG A 18 19.76 8.72 14.92
C ARG A 18 20.09 9.57 13.70
N ALA A 19 19.63 9.18 12.52
CA ALA A 19 19.90 9.92 11.28
C ALA A 19 19.18 11.27 11.21
N TYR A 20 18.01 11.39 11.86
CA TYR A 20 17.11 12.54 11.69
C TYR A 20 16.80 13.30 12.99
N PHE A 21 17.09 12.75 14.16
CA PHE A 21 16.81 13.41 15.44
C PHE A 21 18.09 13.64 16.23
N ASP A 22 18.12 14.73 17.01
CA ASP A 22 19.23 14.99 17.93
C ASP A 22 19.15 14.04 19.13
N LEU A 23 19.87 12.94 19.05
CA LEU A 23 20.05 11.95 20.11
C LEU A 23 21.47 11.99 20.69
N SER A 24 22.10 13.17 20.71
CA SER A 24 23.47 13.37 21.18
C SER A 24 23.73 12.84 22.59
N ASN A 25 22.68 12.77 23.43
CA ASN A 25 22.75 12.23 24.80
C ASN A 25 22.63 10.69 24.87
N VAL A 26 22.36 10.01 23.73
CA VAL A 26 22.26 8.55 23.66
C VAL A 26 23.57 7.97 23.11
N PRO A 27 24.37 7.25 23.93
CA PRO A 27 25.62 6.68 23.47
C PRO A 27 25.44 5.71 22.30
N LEU A 28 26.27 5.81 21.28
CA LEU A 28 26.24 4.92 20.10
C LEU A 28 26.51 3.45 20.47
N ASN A 29 27.28 3.22 21.52
CA ASN A 29 27.64 1.88 22.01
C ASN A 29 26.67 1.35 23.09
N ALA A 30 25.54 2.02 23.30
CA ALA A 30 24.55 1.58 24.29
C ALA A 30 23.61 0.50 23.71
N VAL A 31 24.13 -0.46 22.95
CA VAL A 31 23.39 -1.58 22.37
C VAL A 31 23.65 -2.84 23.20
N VAL A 32 22.58 -3.58 23.47
CA VAL A 32 22.61 -4.95 23.99
C VAL A 32 22.02 -5.85 22.90
N GLU A 33 22.86 -6.67 22.33
CA GLU A 33 22.46 -7.57 21.24
C GLU A 33 21.58 -8.70 21.74
N ALA A 34 20.59 -9.07 20.92
CA ALA A 34 19.66 -10.16 21.14
C ALA A 34 19.48 -10.98 19.85
N ASP A 35 19.18 -12.26 20.00
CA ASP A 35 18.94 -13.18 18.90
C ASP A 35 17.42 -13.25 18.60
N GLY A 36 16.92 -12.27 17.87
CA GLY A 36 15.51 -12.16 17.53
C GLY A 36 14.62 -11.53 18.61
N ALA A 37 13.37 -11.25 18.22
CA ALA A 37 12.40 -10.59 19.11
C ALA A 37 12.06 -11.42 20.36
N ALA A 38 12.10 -12.75 20.24
CA ALA A 38 11.91 -13.67 21.39
C ALA A 38 12.99 -13.48 22.46
N ASP A 39 14.24 -13.31 22.04
CA ASP A 39 15.35 -13.10 22.98
C ASP A 39 15.33 -11.67 23.57
N VAL A 40 14.92 -10.66 22.81
CA VAL A 40 14.64 -9.30 23.34
C VAL A 40 13.60 -9.39 24.45
N TYR A 41 12.47 -10.07 24.20
CA TYR A 41 11.41 -10.27 25.17
C TYR A 41 11.90 -11.03 26.43
N LYS A 42 12.71 -12.09 26.24
CA LYS A 42 13.31 -12.86 27.33
C LYS A 42 14.25 -11.99 28.18
N LYS A 43 15.10 -11.18 27.54
CA LYS A 43 16.00 -10.24 28.23
C LYS A 43 15.22 -9.22 29.06
N TRP A 44 14.12 -8.67 28.50
CA TRP A 44 13.22 -7.80 29.24
C TRP A 44 12.62 -8.48 30.46
N ARG A 45 12.11 -9.71 30.32
CA ARG A 45 11.56 -10.50 31.42
C ARG A 45 12.56 -10.78 32.55
N ALA A 46 13.82 -10.89 32.20
CA ALA A 46 14.93 -11.16 33.15
C ALA A 46 15.57 -9.88 33.73
N SER A 47 15.24 -8.69 33.17
CA SER A 47 15.80 -7.43 33.62
C SER A 47 15.11 -6.91 34.90
N ASP A 48 15.84 -6.07 35.65
CA ASP A 48 15.18 -5.18 36.61
C ASP A 48 14.41 -4.12 35.80
N GLN A 49 13.07 -4.18 35.84
CA GLN A 49 12.18 -3.33 35.02
C GLN A 49 12.31 -1.82 35.35
N ASN A 50 13.17 -1.44 36.29
CA ASN A 50 13.51 -0.05 36.59
C ASN A 50 14.73 0.47 35.80
N ASP A 51 15.36 -0.37 34.97
CA ASP A 51 16.47 0.04 34.12
C ASP A 51 15.99 0.93 32.95
N ASN A 52 16.76 2.00 32.67
CA ASN A 52 16.54 2.86 31.52
C ASN A 52 16.92 2.14 30.21
N GLN A 53 16.11 1.18 29.80
CA GLN A 53 16.31 0.39 28.59
C GLN A 53 15.16 0.62 27.60
N VAL A 54 15.50 0.62 26.31
CA VAL A 54 14.55 0.67 25.19
C VAL A 54 14.65 -0.66 24.47
N TYR A 55 13.55 -1.36 24.37
CA TYR A 55 13.46 -2.65 23.73
C TYR A 55 12.92 -2.47 22.32
N VAL A 56 13.65 -2.95 21.31
CA VAL A 56 13.27 -2.85 19.92
C VAL A 56 12.98 -4.25 19.39
N LEU A 57 11.74 -4.51 19.08
CA LEU A 57 11.25 -5.83 18.70
C LEU A 57 10.02 -5.70 17.79
N TRP A 58 9.55 -6.81 17.28
CA TRP A 58 8.38 -6.89 16.40
C TRP A 58 7.34 -7.86 16.96
N GLU A 59 6.18 -7.88 16.33
CA GLU A 59 5.07 -8.76 16.71
C GLU A 59 5.45 -10.26 16.62
N PRO A 60 4.87 -11.10 17.47
CA PRO A 60 3.84 -10.82 18.49
C PRO A 60 4.39 -10.32 19.85
N TYR A 61 5.69 -10.10 19.96
CA TYR A 61 6.33 -9.77 21.24
C TYR A 61 6.09 -8.33 21.70
N VAL A 62 5.82 -7.40 20.78
CA VAL A 62 5.36 -6.04 21.12
C VAL A 62 4.06 -6.11 21.90
N THR A 63 3.06 -6.80 21.35
CA THR A 63 1.76 -6.97 22.01
C THR A 63 1.90 -7.67 23.36
N LYS A 64 2.71 -8.75 23.46
CA LYS A 64 2.97 -9.44 24.73
C LYS A 64 3.65 -8.55 25.77
N MET A 65 4.55 -7.67 25.35
CA MET A 65 5.25 -6.74 26.25
C MET A 65 4.31 -5.64 26.77
N LEU A 66 3.40 -5.16 25.92
CA LEU A 66 2.42 -4.13 26.28
C LEU A 66 1.31 -4.60 27.23
N GLU A 67 1.21 -5.89 27.53
CA GLU A 67 0.39 -6.38 28.64
C GLU A 67 0.86 -5.87 30.00
N ASN A 68 2.12 -5.47 30.12
CA ASN A 68 2.62 -4.79 31.30
C ASN A 68 2.25 -3.29 31.24
N PRO A 69 1.45 -2.77 32.18
CA PRO A 69 0.97 -1.38 32.17
C PRO A 69 2.08 -0.33 32.29
N ASN A 70 3.29 -0.72 32.69
CA ASN A 70 4.45 0.17 32.77
C ASN A 70 5.21 0.28 31.44
N MET A 71 4.84 -0.53 30.44
CA MET A 71 5.43 -0.49 29.09
C MET A 71 4.56 0.34 28.15
N HIS A 72 5.20 1.12 27.31
CA HIS A 72 4.51 1.89 26.27
C HIS A 72 5.39 2.01 25.03
N VAL A 73 4.75 2.17 23.87
CA VAL A 73 5.45 2.42 22.61
C VAL A 73 5.95 3.86 22.59
N ILE A 74 7.25 4.05 22.43
CA ILE A 74 7.86 5.37 22.22
C ILE A 74 7.70 5.77 20.76
N VAL A 75 7.99 4.83 19.85
CA VAL A 75 7.91 5.02 18.41
C VAL A 75 7.75 3.66 17.73
N ASP A 76 7.04 3.64 16.62
CA ASP A 76 6.85 2.46 15.78
C ASP A 76 7.14 2.77 14.30
N SER A 77 7.25 1.72 13.48
CA SER A 77 7.57 1.84 12.05
C SER A 77 6.48 2.53 11.23
N SER A 78 5.25 2.66 11.73
CA SER A 78 4.18 3.39 11.04
C SER A 78 4.49 4.88 10.89
N ARG A 79 5.31 5.43 11.79
CA ARG A 79 5.78 6.82 11.77
C ARG A 79 6.90 7.05 10.74
N PHE A 80 7.56 5.98 10.32
CA PHE A 80 8.70 6.01 9.38
C PHE A 80 8.45 5.05 8.22
N ARG A 81 7.43 5.36 7.43
CA ARG A 81 7.02 4.53 6.30
C ARG A 81 8.16 4.41 5.27
N GLY A 82 8.32 3.20 4.72
CA GLY A 82 9.32 2.91 3.69
C GLY A 82 10.70 2.52 4.20
N TYR A 83 10.94 2.50 5.52
CA TYR A 83 12.21 2.01 6.08
C TYR A 83 12.20 0.54 6.48
N ILE A 84 11.03 -0.01 6.76
CA ILE A 84 10.84 -1.42 7.07
C ILE A 84 9.80 -1.95 6.09
N VAL A 85 10.24 -2.81 5.17
CA VAL A 85 9.42 -3.39 4.09
C VAL A 85 9.74 -4.86 3.92
N ASP A 86 8.71 -5.68 3.71
CA ASP A 86 8.86 -7.07 3.35
C ASP A 86 8.93 -7.22 1.84
N VAL A 87 9.81 -8.09 1.37
CA VAL A 87 10.06 -8.32 -0.06
C VAL A 87 10.16 -9.81 -0.39
N LEU A 88 9.71 -10.18 -1.58
CA LEU A 88 9.97 -11.51 -2.13
C LEU A 88 11.36 -11.52 -2.75
N VAL A 89 12.24 -12.37 -2.22
CA VAL A 89 13.60 -12.55 -2.72
C VAL A 89 13.71 -13.86 -3.50
N VAL A 90 14.33 -13.81 -4.67
CA VAL A 90 14.60 -14.97 -5.49
C VAL A 90 16.06 -14.94 -5.99
N ASN A 91 16.71 -16.09 -6.04
CA ASN A 91 18.03 -16.18 -6.65
C ASN A 91 17.95 -15.80 -8.13
N ARG A 92 18.84 -14.92 -8.60
CA ARG A 92 18.84 -14.36 -9.95
C ARG A 92 18.95 -15.44 -11.03
N ASP A 93 19.86 -16.40 -10.88
CA ASP A 93 20.04 -17.47 -11.86
C ASP A 93 18.83 -18.40 -11.90
N TYR A 94 18.22 -18.67 -10.74
CA TYR A 94 16.99 -19.42 -10.67
C TYR A 94 15.85 -18.71 -11.37
N LEU A 95 15.69 -17.40 -11.15
CA LEU A 95 14.69 -16.57 -11.81
C LEU A 95 14.79 -16.69 -13.34
N PHE A 96 15.98 -16.49 -13.90
CA PHE A 96 16.18 -16.53 -15.34
C PHE A 96 15.93 -17.91 -15.95
N LYS A 97 16.31 -18.99 -15.24
CA LYS A 97 16.11 -20.37 -15.70
C LYS A 97 14.66 -20.86 -15.51
N ASN A 98 13.93 -20.30 -14.55
CA ASN A 98 12.61 -20.78 -14.12
C ASN A 98 11.58 -19.66 -14.03
N ARG A 99 11.63 -18.70 -14.96
CA ARG A 99 10.79 -17.48 -14.95
C ARG A 99 9.30 -17.79 -14.75
N ASP A 100 8.78 -18.82 -15.44
CA ASP A 100 7.37 -19.23 -15.33
C ASP A 100 7.01 -19.75 -13.94
N THR A 101 7.92 -20.50 -13.31
CA THR A 101 7.71 -21.00 -11.94
C THR A 101 7.65 -19.84 -10.96
N VAL A 102 8.59 -18.89 -11.03
CA VAL A 102 8.62 -17.72 -10.16
C VAL A 102 7.38 -16.86 -10.38
N ARG A 103 6.95 -16.66 -11.63
CA ARG A 103 5.71 -15.96 -11.97
C ARG A 103 4.49 -16.62 -11.33
N LYS A 104 4.38 -17.97 -11.41
CA LYS A 104 3.27 -18.71 -10.80
C LYS A 104 3.27 -18.60 -9.27
N VAL A 105 4.43 -18.65 -8.63
CA VAL A 105 4.56 -18.44 -7.17
C VAL A 105 4.08 -17.05 -6.80
N MET A 106 4.53 -16.02 -7.51
CA MET A 106 4.09 -14.63 -7.27
C MET A 106 2.57 -14.46 -7.51
N GLN A 107 2.03 -15.05 -8.57
CA GLN A 107 0.58 -15.04 -8.82
C GLN A 107 -0.20 -15.72 -7.68
N SER A 108 0.29 -16.89 -7.20
CA SER A 108 -0.35 -17.60 -6.09
C SER A 108 -0.32 -16.78 -4.81
N TYR A 109 0.82 -16.16 -4.48
CA TYR A 109 0.95 -15.26 -3.35
C TYR A 109 -0.07 -14.10 -3.42
N LEU A 110 -0.12 -13.40 -4.56
CA LEU A 110 -1.03 -12.28 -4.77
C LEU A 110 -2.51 -12.69 -4.71
N ARG A 111 -2.85 -13.90 -5.20
CA ARG A 111 -4.21 -14.45 -5.10
C ARG A 111 -4.56 -14.78 -3.66
N THR A 112 -3.68 -15.48 -2.95
CA THR A 112 -3.91 -15.86 -1.55
C THR A 112 -4.06 -14.62 -0.66
N ALA A 113 -3.18 -13.63 -0.83
CA ALA A 113 -3.28 -12.37 -0.10
C ALA A 113 -4.62 -11.66 -0.37
N TYR A 114 -5.09 -11.68 -1.62
CA TYR A 114 -6.38 -11.11 -1.99
C TYR A 114 -7.57 -11.88 -1.40
N GLU A 115 -7.58 -13.20 -1.54
CA GLU A 115 -8.68 -14.07 -1.09
C GLU A 115 -8.87 -14.00 0.44
N HIS A 116 -7.77 -13.87 1.17
CA HIS A 116 -7.78 -13.86 2.62
C HIS A 116 -7.67 -12.48 3.25
N SER A 117 -7.68 -11.42 2.46
CA SER A 117 -7.53 -10.02 2.95
C SER A 117 -8.52 -9.65 4.07
N THR A 118 -9.73 -10.21 4.05
CA THR A 118 -10.78 -10.00 5.06
C THR A 118 -10.83 -11.08 6.14
N GLN A 119 -9.94 -12.08 6.09
CA GLN A 119 -9.91 -13.25 6.96
C GLN A 119 -8.49 -13.55 7.49
N MET A 120 -7.67 -12.51 7.65
CA MET A 120 -6.28 -12.68 8.11
C MET A 120 -6.21 -13.15 9.57
N GLU A 121 -7.12 -12.69 10.42
CA GLU A 121 -7.11 -13.04 11.86
C GLU A 121 -7.18 -14.55 12.12
N PRO A 122 -8.13 -15.33 11.54
CA PRO A 122 -8.16 -16.77 11.73
C PRO A 122 -6.89 -17.48 11.22
N LEU A 123 -6.29 -16.99 10.12
CA LEU A 123 -5.07 -17.58 9.55
C LEU A 123 -3.87 -17.34 10.45
N ILE A 124 -3.68 -16.11 10.91
CA ILE A 124 -2.58 -15.76 11.84
C ILE A 124 -2.72 -16.52 13.15
N LYS A 125 -3.95 -16.66 13.67
CA LYS A 125 -4.19 -17.43 14.88
C LYS A 125 -3.83 -18.90 14.71
N ALA A 126 -4.20 -19.49 13.57
CA ALA A 126 -3.87 -20.89 13.26
C ALA A 126 -2.36 -21.09 13.06
N ASP A 127 -1.69 -20.16 12.39
CA ASP A 127 -0.24 -20.21 12.17
C ASP A 127 0.53 -20.07 13.49
N ALA A 128 0.17 -19.10 14.32
CA ALA A 128 0.75 -18.92 15.65
C ALA A 128 0.59 -20.16 16.52
N LEU A 129 -0.61 -20.77 16.50
CA LEU A 129 -0.84 -22.02 17.25
C LEU A 129 0.02 -23.17 16.71
N ALA A 130 0.19 -23.28 15.40
CA ALA A 130 1.05 -24.28 14.78
C ALA A 130 2.54 -24.07 15.13
N ALA A 131 2.95 -22.80 15.32
CA ALA A 131 4.29 -22.43 15.78
C ALA A 131 4.49 -22.62 17.30
N GLY A 132 3.45 -23.02 18.04
CA GLY A 132 3.48 -23.19 19.49
C GLY A 132 3.20 -21.90 20.28
N ASP A 133 2.68 -20.88 19.63
CA ASP A 133 2.34 -19.58 20.23
C ASP A 133 0.80 -19.45 20.33
N ALA A 134 0.29 -19.36 21.54
CA ALA A 134 -1.14 -19.14 21.76
C ALA A 134 -1.40 -17.62 21.86
N LEU A 135 -1.98 -17.04 20.80
CA LEU A 135 -2.38 -15.64 20.78
C LEU A 135 -3.86 -15.48 21.15
N SER A 136 -4.19 -14.47 21.96
CA SER A 136 -5.56 -14.06 22.22
C SER A 136 -6.17 -13.38 20.99
N ASP A 137 -7.50 -13.24 20.95
CA ASP A 137 -8.18 -12.57 19.82
C ASP A 137 -7.75 -11.10 19.69
N ASP A 138 -7.57 -10.39 20.81
CA ASP A 138 -7.10 -9.00 20.82
C ASP A 138 -5.65 -8.89 20.32
N GLN A 139 -4.77 -9.83 20.69
CA GLN A 139 -3.40 -9.88 20.17
C GLN A 139 -3.38 -10.10 18.66
N VAL A 140 -4.19 -11.03 18.15
CA VAL A 140 -4.32 -11.29 16.70
C VAL A 140 -4.85 -10.07 15.96
N THR A 141 -5.90 -9.43 16.49
CA THR A 141 -6.48 -8.21 15.89
C THR A 141 -5.46 -7.07 15.83
N ASN A 142 -4.69 -6.86 16.90
CA ASN A 142 -3.64 -5.83 16.91
C ASN A 142 -2.51 -6.13 15.92
N LEU A 143 -2.12 -7.40 15.80
CA LEU A 143 -1.11 -7.84 14.85
C LEU A 143 -1.55 -7.60 13.41
N VAL A 144 -2.79 -7.97 13.05
CA VAL A 144 -3.34 -7.73 11.70
C VAL A 144 -3.38 -6.24 11.37
N LYS A 145 -3.80 -5.40 12.32
CA LYS A 145 -3.85 -3.93 12.16
C LYS A 145 -2.47 -3.30 12.03
N GLY A 146 -1.44 -3.92 12.61
CA GLY A 146 -0.06 -3.43 12.57
C GLY A 146 0.65 -3.66 11.24
N ILE A 147 0.10 -4.50 10.35
CA ILE A 147 0.73 -4.86 9.07
C ILE A 147 -0.03 -4.21 7.91
N TRP A 148 0.69 -3.46 7.08
CA TRP A 148 0.13 -2.94 5.84
C TRP A 148 0.31 -3.94 4.69
N TRP A 149 -0.66 -4.80 4.52
CA TRP A 149 -0.70 -5.80 3.44
C TRP A 149 -0.89 -5.11 2.08
N LYS A 150 0.16 -5.13 1.26
CA LYS A 150 0.11 -4.48 -0.06
C LYS A 150 -0.66 -5.31 -1.08
N ASN A 151 -1.64 -4.70 -1.72
CA ASN A 151 -2.37 -5.31 -2.82
C ASN A 151 -1.58 -5.22 -4.15
N VAL A 152 -2.13 -5.82 -5.21
CA VAL A 152 -1.49 -5.84 -6.55
C VAL A 152 -1.25 -4.45 -7.11
N GLN A 153 -2.20 -3.53 -6.94
CA GLN A 153 -2.09 -2.17 -7.50
C GLN A 153 -1.06 -1.33 -6.74
N GLU A 154 -0.99 -1.48 -5.43
CA GLU A 154 0.06 -0.86 -4.62
C GLU A 154 1.44 -1.40 -5.01
N ASN A 155 1.56 -2.71 -5.26
CA ASN A 155 2.80 -3.28 -5.78
C ASN A 155 3.18 -2.71 -7.15
N TYR A 156 2.22 -2.53 -8.07
CA TYR A 156 2.49 -1.85 -9.35
C TYR A 156 2.96 -0.42 -9.15
N ALA A 157 2.35 0.32 -8.23
CA ALA A 157 2.73 1.69 -7.92
C ALA A 157 4.13 1.78 -7.34
N HIS A 158 4.45 0.98 -6.31
CA HIS A 158 5.78 0.92 -5.72
C HIS A 158 6.88 0.55 -6.73
N MET A 159 6.56 -0.31 -7.69
CA MET A 159 7.50 -0.74 -8.74
C MET A 159 7.52 0.16 -9.97
N GLY A 160 6.89 1.33 -9.93
CA GLY A 160 6.91 2.32 -11.01
C GLY A 160 6.10 1.95 -12.25
N LEU A 161 5.23 0.95 -12.14
CA LEU A 161 4.38 0.48 -13.26
C LEU A 161 3.09 1.27 -13.40
N GLN A 162 2.76 2.11 -12.43
CA GLN A 162 1.64 3.04 -12.48
C GLN A 162 2.11 4.44 -12.08
N SER A 163 1.70 5.44 -12.85
CA SER A 163 1.99 6.84 -12.58
C SER A 163 0.84 7.53 -11.81
N GLY A 164 1.15 8.62 -11.12
CA GLY A 164 0.14 9.44 -10.44
C GLY A 164 -0.25 8.98 -9.03
N HIS A 165 0.53 8.11 -8.41
CA HIS A 165 0.31 7.64 -7.05
C HIS A 165 1.03 8.49 -6.00
N SER A 166 0.43 8.57 -4.81
CA SER A 166 1.07 9.10 -3.61
C SER A 166 2.01 8.11 -2.91
N LEU A 167 2.12 6.89 -3.43
CA LEU A 167 2.99 5.85 -2.88
C LEU A 167 4.43 6.07 -3.34
N GLN A 168 5.38 5.87 -2.41
CA GLN A 168 6.80 5.98 -2.71
C GLN A 168 7.23 4.92 -3.73
N HIS A 169 8.05 5.32 -4.69
CA HIS A 169 8.72 4.38 -5.59
C HIS A 169 9.75 3.55 -4.84
N ILE A 170 9.98 2.31 -5.27
CA ILE A 170 10.95 1.41 -4.62
C ILE A 170 12.38 2.01 -4.60
N GLU A 171 12.76 2.77 -5.62
CA GLU A 171 14.06 3.45 -5.66
C GLU A 171 14.16 4.54 -4.59
N ASP A 172 13.08 5.27 -4.30
CA ASP A 172 13.04 6.26 -3.21
C ASP A 172 13.21 5.56 -1.85
N ILE A 173 12.56 4.40 -1.68
CA ILE A 173 12.68 3.59 -0.46
C ILE A 173 14.12 3.10 -0.29
N ILE A 174 14.71 2.53 -1.33
CA ILE A 174 16.11 2.06 -1.32
C ILE A 174 17.05 3.24 -1.02
N GLY A 175 16.89 4.38 -1.69
CA GLY A 175 17.68 5.57 -1.49
C GLY A 175 17.63 6.10 -0.05
N GLN A 176 16.43 6.15 0.54
CA GLN A 176 16.24 6.56 1.94
C GLN A 176 16.95 5.62 2.93
N ILE A 177 16.87 4.32 2.72
CA ILE A 177 17.55 3.32 3.56
C ILE A 177 19.07 3.49 3.45
N ILE A 178 19.60 3.62 2.23
CA ILE A 178 21.03 3.84 1.97
C ILE A 178 21.51 5.14 2.63
N ASP A 179 20.72 6.22 2.57
CA ASP A 179 21.05 7.48 3.22
C ASP A 179 21.13 7.35 4.74
N VAL A 180 20.24 6.58 5.36
CA VAL A 180 20.31 6.30 6.80
C VAL A 180 21.57 5.50 7.13
N LEU A 181 21.86 4.46 6.38
CA LEU A 181 23.05 3.63 6.60
C LEU A 181 24.35 4.46 6.45
N LYS A 182 24.46 5.29 5.44
CA LYS A 182 25.62 6.22 5.26
C LYS A 182 25.79 7.21 6.41
N LYS A 183 24.70 7.63 7.05
CA LYS A 183 24.73 8.57 8.19
C LYS A 183 25.05 7.90 9.52
N THR A 184 24.68 6.63 9.69
CA THR A 184 24.75 5.93 10.96
C THR A 184 25.88 4.91 11.04
N ASP A 185 26.39 4.45 9.91
CA ASP A 185 27.52 3.53 9.81
C ASP A 185 28.60 4.07 8.87
N SER A 186 29.70 4.52 9.43
CA SER A 186 30.84 5.06 8.67
C SER A 186 31.59 4.00 7.84
N SER A 187 31.36 2.72 8.09
CA SER A 187 31.94 1.60 7.36
C SER A 187 31.04 1.13 6.20
N PHE A 188 29.80 1.62 6.14
CA PHE A 188 28.85 1.22 5.11
C PHE A 188 29.33 1.64 3.71
N ASN A 189 29.45 0.66 2.84
CA ASN A 189 29.72 0.86 1.42
C ASN A 189 28.47 0.59 0.60
N ASP A 190 28.00 1.57 -0.16
CA ASP A 190 26.81 1.46 -0.98
C ASP A 190 26.99 0.40 -2.08
N PRO A 191 26.28 -0.76 -2.01
CA PRO A 191 26.47 -1.83 -2.98
C PRO A 191 25.90 -1.52 -4.37
N THR A 192 25.17 -0.41 -4.49
CA THR A 192 24.50 0.00 -5.72
C THR A 192 25.31 1.02 -6.52
N ASP A 193 26.25 1.71 -5.89
CA ASP A 193 26.90 2.90 -6.47
C ASP A 193 25.91 3.94 -7.00
N GLY A 194 24.76 4.09 -6.32
CA GLY A 194 23.66 4.97 -6.73
C GLY A 194 22.74 4.38 -7.82
N HIS A 195 22.95 3.13 -8.22
CA HIS A 195 22.14 2.41 -9.20
C HIS A 195 21.13 1.50 -8.50
N PHE A 196 20.06 2.08 -7.97
CA PHE A 196 19.06 1.38 -7.15
C PHE A 196 18.31 0.29 -7.92
N GLU A 197 18.20 0.42 -9.24
CA GLU A 197 17.62 -0.56 -10.14
C GLU A 197 18.30 -1.94 -10.10
N LYS A 198 19.51 -2.02 -9.56
CA LYS A 198 20.21 -3.30 -9.36
C LYS A 198 19.60 -4.19 -8.28
N LEU A 199 18.82 -3.61 -7.35
CA LEU A 199 18.29 -4.30 -6.18
C LEU A 199 16.86 -4.82 -6.35
N TYR A 200 16.16 -4.47 -7.43
CA TYR A 200 14.80 -4.94 -7.63
C TYR A 200 14.57 -5.44 -9.06
N TYR A 201 13.47 -6.18 -9.25
CA TYR A 201 13.08 -6.74 -10.54
C TYR A 201 11.57 -6.63 -10.71
N ASN A 202 11.12 -5.75 -11.58
CA ASN A 202 9.71 -5.44 -11.78
C ASN A 202 9.07 -6.07 -13.03
N GLU A 203 9.86 -6.72 -13.91
CA GLU A 203 9.33 -7.24 -15.18
C GLU A 203 8.24 -8.31 -15.01
N LEU A 204 8.28 -9.13 -13.96
CA LEU A 204 7.22 -10.10 -13.70
C LEU A 204 5.90 -9.42 -13.35
N LEU A 205 5.95 -8.33 -12.58
CA LEU A 205 4.76 -7.52 -12.28
C LEU A 205 4.28 -6.78 -13.54
N ALA A 206 5.20 -6.26 -14.36
CA ALA A 206 4.87 -5.65 -15.64
C ALA A 206 4.18 -6.66 -16.58
N ASP A 207 4.67 -7.89 -16.65
CA ASP A 207 4.02 -8.97 -17.41
C ASP A 207 2.60 -9.25 -16.90
N LEU A 208 2.40 -9.27 -15.58
CA LEU A 208 1.06 -9.45 -15.00
C LEU A 208 0.12 -8.31 -15.35
N GLN A 209 0.60 -7.08 -15.24
CA GLN A 209 -0.17 -5.89 -15.58
C GLN A 209 -0.57 -5.89 -17.07
N ASN A 210 0.40 -6.15 -17.97
CA ASN A 210 0.17 -6.20 -19.42
C ASN A 210 -0.81 -7.31 -19.82
N ASN A 211 -0.86 -8.41 -19.07
CA ASN A 211 -1.81 -9.50 -19.27
C ASN A 211 -3.11 -9.30 -18.48
N SER A 212 -3.38 -8.11 -17.97
CA SER A 212 -4.59 -7.78 -17.22
C SER A 212 -4.86 -8.73 -16.04
N PHE A 213 -3.78 -9.15 -15.36
CA PHE A 213 -3.90 -10.02 -14.21
C PHE A 213 -4.70 -9.35 -13.09
N HIS A 214 -5.67 -10.08 -12.57
CA HIS A 214 -6.40 -9.71 -11.37
C HIS A 214 -6.43 -10.92 -10.41
N PRO A 215 -6.05 -10.75 -9.14
CA PRO A 215 -5.94 -11.88 -8.20
C PRO A 215 -7.28 -12.60 -7.96
N GLY A 216 -8.40 -11.87 -7.96
CA GLY A 216 -9.74 -12.43 -7.79
C GLY A 216 -10.38 -12.97 -9.08
N ARG A 217 -9.62 -13.05 -10.19
CA ARG A 217 -10.12 -13.62 -11.44
C ARG A 217 -9.49 -14.99 -11.68
N THR A 218 -10.31 -16.00 -11.81
CA THR A 218 -9.90 -17.31 -12.31
C THR A 218 -10.39 -17.49 -13.74
N MET A 219 -9.57 -18.05 -14.63
CA MET A 219 -10.04 -18.53 -15.93
C MET A 219 -10.72 -19.88 -15.71
N ASP A 220 -11.94 -20.02 -16.17
CA ASP A 220 -12.57 -21.34 -16.24
C ASP A 220 -11.92 -22.21 -17.34
N SER A 221 -12.30 -23.49 -17.40
CA SER A 221 -11.79 -24.44 -18.38
C SER A 221 -12.14 -24.06 -19.84
N THR A 222 -12.99 -23.06 -20.05
CA THR A 222 -13.40 -22.54 -21.36
C THR A 222 -12.67 -21.25 -21.75
N GLY A 223 -11.74 -20.77 -20.89
CA GLY A 223 -11.00 -19.53 -21.10
C GLY A 223 -11.81 -18.26 -20.78
N LYS A 224 -13.02 -18.39 -20.25
CA LYS A 224 -13.80 -17.24 -19.79
C LYS A 224 -13.32 -16.74 -18.44
N ILE A 225 -13.15 -15.43 -18.32
CA ILE A 225 -12.80 -14.79 -17.05
C ILE A 225 -14.03 -14.79 -16.14
N ARG A 226 -13.98 -15.51 -15.03
CA ARG A 226 -14.97 -15.37 -13.97
C ARG A 226 -14.55 -14.26 -13.03
N SER A 227 -15.41 -13.25 -12.88
CA SER A 227 -15.25 -12.23 -11.83
C SER A 227 -15.97 -12.75 -10.59
N GLU A 228 -15.24 -13.19 -9.59
CA GLU A 228 -15.79 -13.62 -8.30
C GLU A 228 -15.95 -12.47 -7.29
N VAL A 229 -15.63 -11.26 -7.71
CA VAL A 229 -15.61 -10.10 -6.82
C VAL A 229 -16.96 -9.43 -6.80
N ALA A 230 -17.74 -9.69 -5.76
CA ALA A 230 -18.92 -8.91 -5.44
C ALA A 230 -18.52 -7.69 -4.61
N LEU A 231 -18.46 -6.52 -5.24
CA LEU A 231 -18.37 -5.26 -4.49
C LEU A 231 -19.71 -4.99 -3.80
N ARG A 232 -19.60 -4.57 -2.52
CA ARG A 232 -20.79 -4.11 -1.79
C ARG A 232 -21.08 -2.65 -2.11
N GLU A 233 -22.32 -2.25 -2.04
CA GLU A 233 -22.70 -0.85 -2.05
C GLU A 233 -22.11 -0.15 -0.80
N LEU A 234 -21.53 1.03 -0.98
CA LEU A 234 -20.97 1.82 0.11
C LEU A 234 -21.91 2.96 0.47
N ASP A 235 -22.15 3.13 1.75
CA ASP A 235 -22.74 4.34 2.30
C ASP A 235 -21.73 5.51 2.30
N GLU A 236 -22.16 6.68 2.74
CA GLU A 236 -21.31 7.88 2.82
C GLU A 236 -20.04 7.64 3.66
N SER A 237 -20.16 6.94 4.78
CA SER A 237 -19.02 6.60 5.65
C SER A 237 -18.05 5.63 4.95
N GLY A 238 -18.57 4.66 4.19
CA GLY A 238 -17.78 3.74 3.39
C GLY A 238 -16.94 4.45 2.34
N TRP A 239 -17.55 5.39 1.60
CA TRP A 239 -16.83 6.21 0.61
C TRP A 239 -15.73 7.08 1.22
N GLN A 240 -15.95 7.63 2.43
CA GLN A 240 -14.95 8.44 3.13
C GLN A 240 -13.78 7.61 3.68
N LYS A 241 -14.01 6.33 3.94
CA LYS A 241 -13.01 5.39 4.44
C LYS A 241 -12.19 4.72 3.34
N LEU A 242 -12.54 4.91 2.07
CA LEU A 242 -11.75 4.37 0.98
C LEU A 242 -10.32 4.91 1.04
N GLU A 243 -9.36 4.01 0.94
CA GLU A 243 -7.97 4.39 0.73
C GLU A 243 -7.77 4.77 -0.73
N PRO A 244 -7.31 6.00 -1.02
CA PRO A 244 -7.07 6.42 -2.39
C PRO A 244 -5.83 5.68 -2.94
N ILE A 245 -6.02 4.93 -4.02
CA ILE A 245 -4.94 4.28 -4.75
C ILE A 245 -4.22 5.29 -5.63
N GLY A 246 -4.97 6.20 -6.26
CA GLY A 246 -4.42 7.29 -7.04
C GLY A 246 -5.39 7.86 -8.06
N THR A 247 -4.99 8.99 -8.65
CA THR A 247 -5.72 9.63 -9.75
C THR A 247 -5.28 9.01 -11.07
N LEU A 248 -6.25 8.57 -11.88
CA LEU A 248 -5.96 7.97 -13.18
C LEU A 248 -5.43 9.03 -14.16
N GLN A 249 -4.32 8.73 -14.81
CA GLN A 249 -3.81 9.54 -15.91
C GLN A 249 -4.56 9.18 -17.20
N ILE A 250 -5.52 10.03 -17.53
CA ILE A 250 -6.26 9.94 -18.79
C ILE A 250 -6.25 11.32 -19.48
N PRO A 251 -6.43 11.37 -20.79
CA PRO A 251 -6.62 12.63 -21.50
C PRO A 251 -7.78 13.43 -20.91
N THR A 252 -7.66 14.75 -20.93
CA THR A 252 -8.66 15.66 -20.34
C THR A 252 -10.05 15.44 -20.93
N ILE A 253 -11.03 15.19 -20.07
CA ILE A 253 -12.43 15.07 -20.45
C ILE A 253 -12.99 16.46 -20.78
N GLN A 254 -13.42 16.63 -22.02
CA GLN A 254 -13.98 17.87 -22.54
C GLN A 254 -15.51 17.80 -22.65
N PHE A 255 -16.14 18.90 -22.38
CA PHE A 255 -17.59 19.09 -22.49
C PHE A 255 -17.92 20.21 -23.49
N ALA A 256 -19.10 20.19 -24.05
CA ALA A 256 -19.59 21.32 -24.83
C ALA A 256 -19.64 22.58 -23.92
N ARG A 257 -19.29 23.72 -24.47
CA ARG A 257 -19.10 24.96 -23.72
C ARG A 257 -20.32 25.30 -22.83
N GLY A 258 -20.05 25.47 -21.54
CA GLY A 258 -21.10 25.84 -20.55
C GLY A 258 -22.07 24.70 -20.21
N THR A 259 -21.80 23.46 -20.62
CA THR A 259 -22.69 22.32 -20.39
C THR A 259 -21.97 21.13 -19.76
N SER A 260 -22.72 20.08 -19.43
CA SER A 260 -22.22 18.74 -19.03
C SER A 260 -22.27 17.73 -20.18
N ILE A 261 -22.47 18.15 -21.43
CA ILE A 261 -22.54 17.28 -22.59
C ILE A 261 -21.11 16.86 -22.99
N LEU A 262 -20.83 15.56 -22.93
CA LEU A 262 -19.55 14.98 -23.34
C LEU A 262 -19.30 15.11 -24.85
N THR A 263 -18.09 15.54 -25.22
CA THR A 263 -17.66 15.52 -26.62
C THR A 263 -17.40 14.08 -27.10
N ASN A 264 -17.38 13.86 -28.42
CA ASN A 264 -17.09 12.53 -28.98
C ASN A 264 -15.67 12.05 -28.62
N SER A 265 -14.69 12.95 -28.60
CA SER A 265 -13.34 12.63 -28.17
C SER A 265 -13.30 12.17 -26.70
N SER A 266 -14.03 12.84 -25.82
CA SER A 266 -14.15 12.45 -24.41
C SER A 266 -14.84 11.10 -24.23
N LYS A 267 -15.84 10.78 -25.03
CA LYS A 267 -16.47 9.46 -25.03
C LYS A 267 -15.48 8.35 -25.39
N GLN A 268 -14.60 8.57 -26.38
CA GLN A 268 -13.54 7.61 -26.71
C GLN A 268 -12.55 7.42 -25.58
N VAL A 269 -12.17 8.49 -24.87
CA VAL A 269 -11.33 8.39 -23.67
C VAL A 269 -12.01 7.58 -22.58
N LEU A 270 -13.31 7.83 -22.35
CA LEU A 270 -14.10 7.08 -21.37
C LEU A 270 -14.31 5.61 -21.78
N ASP A 271 -14.45 5.31 -23.06
CA ASP A 271 -14.51 3.93 -23.56
C ASP A 271 -13.21 3.16 -23.27
N THR A 272 -12.05 3.83 -23.36
CA THR A 272 -10.76 3.25 -22.97
C THR A 272 -10.68 3.06 -21.44
N LEU A 273 -11.17 4.04 -20.68
CA LEU A 273 -11.23 3.93 -19.21
C LEU A 273 -12.13 2.76 -18.77
N VAL A 274 -13.29 2.58 -19.43
CA VAL A 274 -14.19 1.44 -19.15
C VAL A 274 -13.45 0.12 -19.29
N LYS A 275 -12.71 -0.09 -20.38
CA LYS A 275 -11.91 -1.31 -20.61
C LYS A 275 -10.92 -1.55 -19.46
N ASN A 276 -10.27 -0.48 -18.98
CA ASN A 276 -9.35 -0.58 -17.83
C ASN A 276 -10.12 -0.93 -16.54
N LEU A 277 -11.26 -0.29 -16.29
CA LEU A 277 -12.09 -0.57 -15.11
C LEU A 277 -12.69 -1.99 -15.09
N GLU A 278 -12.92 -2.58 -16.26
CA GLU A 278 -13.30 -3.99 -16.38
C GLU A 278 -12.19 -4.93 -15.91
N THR A 279 -10.93 -4.53 -16.08
CA THR A 279 -9.77 -5.30 -15.61
C THR A 279 -9.47 -5.06 -14.12
N TRP A 280 -10.08 -4.04 -13.49
CA TRP A 280 -9.91 -3.66 -12.09
C TRP A 280 -11.23 -3.74 -11.29
N PRO A 281 -11.91 -4.88 -11.23
CA PRO A 281 -13.28 -4.98 -10.74
C PRO A 281 -13.45 -4.69 -9.25
N THR A 282 -12.39 -4.65 -8.47
CA THR A 282 -12.41 -4.48 -7.01
C THR A 282 -12.26 -3.04 -6.53
N TYR A 283 -12.06 -2.09 -7.45
CA TYR A 283 -11.90 -0.70 -7.06
C TYR A 283 -13.18 0.10 -7.25
N TYR A 284 -13.38 1.03 -6.33
CA TYR A 284 -14.34 2.11 -6.45
C TYR A 284 -13.69 3.29 -7.14
N VAL A 285 -14.49 4.12 -7.80
CA VAL A 285 -14.02 5.25 -8.56
C VAL A 285 -14.76 6.51 -8.14
N SER A 286 -14.06 7.44 -7.54
CA SER A 286 -14.57 8.79 -7.33
C SER A 286 -14.37 9.60 -8.60
N VAL A 287 -15.45 10.05 -9.20
CA VAL A 287 -15.48 10.90 -10.39
C VAL A 287 -15.59 12.34 -9.92
N ILE A 288 -14.48 13.06 -9.90
CA ILE A 288 -14.38 14.40 -9.28
C ILE A 288 -14.47 15.48 -10.34
N GLY A 289 -15.56 16.25 -10.31
CA GLY A 289 -15.73 17.41 -11.16
C GLY A 289 -15.00 18.63 -10.59
N ASN A 290 -14.10 19.23 -11.36
CA ASN A 290 -13.39 20.43 -10.99
C ASN A 290 -14.09 21.68 -11.55
N ALA A 291 -14.25 22.71 -10.73
CA ALA A 291 -14.89 23.95 -11.09
C ALA A 291 -13.88 25.03 -11.50
N SER A 292 -14.29 25.94 -12.37
CA SER A 292 -13.55 27.16 -12.67
C SER A 292 -13.54 28.11 -11.46
N THR A 293 -12.44 28.85 -11.29
CA THR A 293 -12.36 29.96 -10.30
C THR A 293 -12.90 31.26 -10.85
N ARG A 294 -13.29 31.32 -12.14
CA ARG A 294 -13.81 32.51 -12.79
C ARG A 294 -15.35 32.47 -12.88
N GLY A 295 -16.01 33.55 -12.59
CA GLY A 295 -17.46 33.68 -12.64
C GLY A 295 -18.13 33.34 -11.31
N ASP A 296 -19.42 33.03 -11.38
CA ASP A 296 -20.21 32.64 -10.20
C ASP A 296 -19.76 31.28 -9.65
N ALA A 297 -19.38 31.28 -8.38
CA ALA A 297 -18.80 30.11 -7.73
C ALA A 297 -19.80 28.97 -7.56
N GLU A 298 -21.06 29.28 -7.24
CA GLU A 298 -22.12 28.29 -7.03
C GLU A 298 -22.54 27.66 -8.37
N ALA A 299 -22.72 28.48 -9.41
CA ALA A 299 -23.00 28.01 -10.76
C ALA A 299 -21.86 27.10 -11.28
N ASN A 300 -20.62 27.46 -11.04
CA ASN A 300 -19.46 26.66 -11.41
C ASN A 300 -19.41 25.32 -10.66
N LYS A 301 -19.75 25.32 -9.38
CA LYS A 301 -19.82 24.09 -8.56
C LYS A 301 -20.92 23.16 -9.09
N LEU A 302 -22.13 23.66 -9.33
CA LEU A 302 -23.22 22.88 -9.91
C LEU A 302 -22.87 22.32 -11.30
N LEU A 303 -22.15 23.09 -12.12
CA LEU A 303 -21.67 22.62 -13.41
C LEU A 303 -20.62 21.51 -13.26
N ALA A 304 -19.72 21.63 -12.29
CA ALA A 304 -18.72 20.58 -12.01
C ALA A 304 -19.39 19.28 -11.52
N GLU A 305 -20.38 19.38 -10.65
CA GLU A 305 -21.20 18.24 -10.19
C GLU A 305 -21.95 17.59 -11.37
N SER A 306 -22.60 18.38 -12.21
CA SER A 306 -23.29 17.89 -13.41
C SER A 306 -22.34 17.19 -14.39
N ARG A 307 -21.09 17.64 -14.51
CA ARG A 307 -20.08 17.04 -15.38
C ARG A 307 -19.54 15.73 -14.82
N SER A 308 -19.27 15.67 -13.52
CA SER A 308 -18.86 14.41 -12.87
C SER A 308 -19.96 13.36 -12.98
N GLN A 309 -21.23 13.76 -12.79
CA GLN A 309 -22.37 12.88 -12.95
C GLN A 309 -22.50 12.38 -14.39
N ALA A 310 -22.40 13.26 -15.39
CA ALA A 310 -22.48 12.87 -16.81
C ALA A 310 -21.38 11.89 -17.23
N ALA A 311 -20.17 12.03 -16.67
CA ALA A 311 -19.08 11.09 -16.89
C ALA A 311 -19.36 9.74 -16.19
N ALA A 312 -19.85 9.73 -14.97
CA ALA A 312 -20.22 8.52 -14.25
C ALA A 312 -21.38 7.78 -14.95
N ASP A 313 -22.42 8.49 -15.39
CA ASP A 313 -23.55 7.93 -16.13
C ASP A 313 -23.10 7.29 -17.45
N TYR A 314 -22.18 7.94 -18.15
CA TYR A 314 -21.61 7.38 -19.38
C TYR A 314 -20.88 6.06 -19.11
N ILE A 315 -20.02 6.03 -18.10
CA ILE A 315 -19.27 4.82 -17.69
C ILE A 315 -20.24 3.70 -17.27
N THR A 316 -21.31 4.04 -16.52
CA THR A 316 -22.36 3.09 -16.14
C THR A 316 -23.09 2.55 -17.36
N SER A 317 -23.42 3.40 -18.35
CA SER A 317 -24.07 2.99 -19.60
C SER A 317 -23.25 1.99 -20.43
N LYS A 318 -21.93 1.91 -20.15
CA LYS A 318 -20.99 0.99 -20.79
C LYS A 318 -20.76 -0.30 -20.01
N GLY A 319 -21.50 -0.53 -18.93
CA GLY A 319 -21.50 -1.80 -18.20
C GLY A 319 -20.73 -1.81 -16.88
N ILE A 320 -20.10 -0.71 -16.47
CA ILE A 320 -19.51 -0.61 -15.14
C ILE A 320 -20.63 -0.43 -14.10
N SER A 321 -20.62 -1.26 -13.07
CA SER A 321 -21.64 -1.21 -12.01
C SER A 321 -21.70 0.16 -11.34
N PRO A 322 -22.90 0.76 -11.17
CA PRO A 322 -23.06 2.07 -10.55
C PRO A 322 -22.61 2.10 -9.09
N ILE A 323 -22.64 0.98 -8.37
CA ILE A 323 -22.14 0.91 -6.98
C ILE A 323 -20.65 1.20 -6.87
N ARG A 324 -19.91 1.09 -7.97
CA ARG A 324 -18.46 1.37 -8.04
C ARG A 324 -18.15 2.85 -8.27
N LEU A 325 -19.14 3.64 -8.65
CA LEU A 325 -18.94 5.01 -9.13
C LEU A 325 -19.61 6.00 -8.17
N ARG A 326 -18.90 7.06 -7.86
CA ARG A 326 -19.43 8.19 -7.11
C ARG A 326 -19.03 9.50 -7.79
N ALA A 327 -20.02 10.25 -8.24
CA ALA A 327 -19.81 11.61 -8.73
C ALA A 327 -19.68 12.58 -7.55
N VAL A 328 -18.66 13.42 -7.57
CA VAL A 328 -18.37 14.39 -6.52
C VAL A 328 -18.03 15.74 -7.17
N GLY A 329 -18.66 16.80 -6.71
CA GLY A 329 -18.23 18.16 -7.04
C GLY A 329 -17.05 18.56 -6.14
N SER A 330 -16.05 19.24 -6.69
CA SER A 330 -14.94 19.77 -5.90
C SER A 330 -15.03 21.27 -5.71
N LYS A 331 -14.22 21.78 -4.78
CA LYS A 331 -14.00 23.24 -4.64
C LYS A 331 -13.34 23.77 -5.92
N PRO A 332 -13.62 25.05 -6.31
CA PRO A 332 -12.99 25.65 -7.47
C PRO A 332 -11.46 25.57 -7.41
N SER A 333 -10.85 24.95 -8.44
CA SER A 333 -9.41 24.71 -8.51
C SER A 333 -8.72 25.29 -9.75
N GLY A 334 -9.47 26.05 -10.55
CA GLY A 334 -8.96 26.73 -11.75
C GLY A 334 -9.12 25.96 -13.05
N ASN A 335 -9.01 24.64 -13.06
CA ASN A 335 -9.22 23.79 -14.24
C ASN A 335 -10.63 23.19 -14.24
N SER A 336 -11.36 23.42 -15.32
CA SER A 336 -12.73 22.89 -15.49
C SER A 336 -12.65 21.52 -16.17
N SER A 337 -12.40 20.46 -15.43
CA SER A 337 -12.24 19.08 -15.93
C SER A 337 -12.82 18.06 -14.94
N VAL A 338 -12.81 16.81 -15.34
CA VAL A 338 -13.18 15.67 -14.47
C VAL A 338 -11.96 14.82 -14.24
N ALA A 339 -11.70 14.47 -12.98
CA ALA A 339 -10.67 13.54 -12.57
C ALA A 339 -11.29 12.23 -12.03
N PHE A 340 -10.58 11.14 -12.16
CA PHE A 340 -11.00 9.81 -11.70
C PHE A 340 -10.00 9.30 -10.69
N VAL A 341 -10.46 9.08 -9.46
CA VAL A 341 -9.64 8.59 -8.36
C VAL A 341 -10.08 7.19 -8.01
N LEU A 342 -9.16 6.23 -8.10
CA LEU A 342 -9.39 4.88 -7.63
C LEU A 342 -9.29 4.84 -6.10
N GLY A 343 -10.21 4.11 -5.49
CA GLY A 343 -10.21 3.84 -4.07
C GLY A 343 -10.51 2.38 -3.78
N GLN A 344 -10.00 1.89 -2.67
CA GLN A 344 -10.28 0.55 -2.18
C GLN A 344 -10.77 0.61 -0.74
N VAL A 345 -11.54 -0.40 -0.33
CA VAL A 345 -11.87 -0.59 1.08
C VAL A 345 -10.58 -0.97 1.80
N PRO A 346 -10.24 -0.33 2.95
CA PRO A 346 -9.13 -0.76 3.78
C PRO A 346 -9.26 -2.23 4.16
N TYR A 347 -8.15 -2.92 4.21
CA TYR A 347 -8.11 -4.32 4.64
C TYR A 347 -8.40 -4.44 6.13
#